data_c77fda36130d5a2fb02883d034af4dfe
#
_entry.id   c77fda36130d5a2fb02883d034af4dfe
#
_cell.length_a   1.000
_cell.length_b   1.000
_cell.length_c   1.000
_cell.angle_alpha   90.00
_cell.angle_beta   90.00
_cell.angle_gamma   90.00
#
_symmetry.space_group_name_H-M   'P 1'
#
loop_
_entity.id
_entity.type
_entity.pdbx_description
1 polymer ?
#
loop_
_entity_poly.entity_id
_entity_poly.type
_entity_poly.pdbx_seq_one_letter_code
_entity_poly.pdbx_strand_id
1 'polypeptide(L)'
;MREIVTIQVGGFANFIGSHFWNFQDELLGLAEDPQSDAVFKNQGLNMDVLYRTGETQQGILTYTPRLLSIGFQGSLGSMSSRGTLYNEIQSVPSDVVTWIADLSTHVSEPRKKNLFLQSLYKEEQEKSHMMNGNNSGKHDFHSDIQDKDIVESLENEVQYWTDFSKVHYHPQSLYELNGLWTDVQQFNNYGIGRDAFSEGLRGEEINERLRFFIEECDHIQGIQFIVDDSGGFSGVAAEFLENIADEYTNIPVLLYDAHGPGSYMNPSSQKQSAFQNLHDAVSFSRLSSYCKLIVPVGLPSLNEPTKFLSIENEKAYHTSAVYASALHSISLPFRMEPLGPTDESCYASGALDVNGAIQMLSGQARQNMVTILDVAMPAPSLTGKQLGQSLLGNLQPLTPETAEDVEDLQAVESMTIHGAHGSGHSAPVAEVKDAVQAAYGQVMRKPRFSHLSVATCPLPIPLPFPTIFGSLVGQHGELLGSPISSYPSRGSLDVHSIPMAARLRSSTAVLPFLENRLANLRKFGIQRGALGSEVVRSWGFGKDELEDIGETLSKMVTTLKPHSEVSSDSD
;
A
#
# COMPACT_ATOMS: atom_id res chain seq x y z
N MET A 1 2.44 -22.03 9.87
CA MET A 1 2.80 -20.87 9.01
C MET A 1 2.08 -19.67 9.58
N ARG A 2 2.59 -18.43 9.46
CA ARG A 2 1.91 -17.23 10.01
C ARG A 2 1.47 -16.35 8.87
N GLU A 3 0.22 -16.49 8.45
CA GLU A 3 -0.32 -15.88 7.25
C GLU A 3 -0.83 -14.45 7.50
N ILE A 4 -0.84 -13.62 6.45
CA ILE A 4 -1.44 -12.29 6.42
C ILE A 4 -2.54 -12.27 5.37
N VAL A 5 -3.68 -11.71 5.74
CA VAL A 5 -4.73 -11.34 4.78
C VAL A 5 -4.60 -9.86 4.46
N THR A 6 -4.56 -9.53 3.17
CA THR A 6 -4.51 -8.13 2.70
C THR A 6 -5.89 -7.69 2.26
N ILE A 7 -6.31 -6.51 2.73
CA ILE A 7 -7.56 -5.86 2.33
C ILE A 7 -7.23 -4.52 1.67
N GLN A 8 -7.86 -4.24 0.53
CA GLN A 8 -7.70 -3.00 -0.22
C GLN A 8 -9.08 -2.40 -0.45
N VAL A 9 -9.32 -1.19 0.02
CA VAL A 9 -10.60 -0.50 -0.12
C VAL A 9 -10.42 0.82 -0.85
N GLY A 10 -10.97 0.91 -2.05
CA GLY A 10 -10.97 2.11 -2.85
C GLY A 10 -10.01 2.09 -4.05
N GLY A 11 -10.24 3.00 -4.98
CA GLY A 11 -9.51 3.04 -6.24
C GLY A 11 -8.01 3.21 -6.06
N PHE A 12 -7.59 4.18 -5.27
CA PHE A 12 -6.18 4.45 -5.05
C PHE A 12 -5.49 3.35 -4.22
N ALA A 13 -6.17 2.77 -3.23
CA ALA A 13 -5.68 1.60 -2.49
C ALA A 13 -5.41 0.42 -3.43
N ASN A 14 -6.26 0.21 -4.44
CA ASN A 14 -6.07 -0.84 -5.44
C ASN A 14 -4.90 -0.55 -6.40
N PHE A 15 -4.65 0.72 -6.75
CA PHE A 15 -3.43 1.10 -7.48
C PHE A 15 -2.16 0.79 -6.68
N ILE A 16 -2.13 1.12 -5.38
CA ILE A 16 -1.02 0.77 -4.49
C ILE A 16 -0.84 -0.75 -4.44
N GLY A 17 -1.95 -1.47 -4.25
CA GLY A 17 -1.95 -2.92 -4.20
C GLY A 17 -1.43 -3.57 -5.48
N SER A 18 -1.79 -3.06 -6.65
CA SER A 18 -1.31 -3.60 -7.92
C SER A 18 0.21 -3.55 -8.02
N HIS A 19 0.84 -2.42 -7.68
CA HIS A 19 2.31 -2.35 -7.61
C HIS A 19 2.89 -3.27 -6.55
N PHE A 20 2.29 -3.31 -5.36
CA PHE A 20 2.74 -4.18 -4.27
C PHE A 20 2.76 -5.65 -4.70
N TRP A 21 1.70 -6.13 -5.33
CA TRP A 21 1.62 -7.51 -5.81
C TRP A 21 2.55 -7.78 -7.00
N ASN A 22 2.75 -6.82 -7.89
CA ASN A 22 3.72 -6.94 -8.96
C ASN A 22 5.16 -7.12 -8.44
N PHE A 23 5.53 -6.46 -7.32
CA PHE A 23 6.82 -6.73 -6.68
C PHE A 23 6.94 -8.15 -6.15
N GLN A 24 5.85 -8.69 -5.59
CA GLN A 24 5.85 -10.06 -5.08
C GLN A 24 5.98 -11.06 -6.24
N ASP A 25 5.23 -10.86 -7.32
CA ASP A 25 5.28 -11.69 -8.51
C ASP A 25 6.69 -11.67 -9.16
N GLU A 26 7.28 -10.49 -9.26
CA GLU A 26 8.65 -10.34 -9.78
C GLU A 26 9.67 -11.07 -8.90
N LEU A 27 9.56 -10.97 -7.58
CA LEU A 27 10.42 -11.70 -6.65
C LEU A 27 10.28 -13.22 -6.78
N LEU A 28 9.06 -13.72 -7.00
CA LEU A 28 8.82 -15.15 -7.26
C LEU A 28 9.47 -15.58 -8.58
N GLY A 29 9.24 -14.82 -9.65
CA GLY A 29 9.84 -15.11 -10.95
C GLY A 29 11.37 -15.11 -10.92
N LEU A 30 11.98 -14.10 -10.29
CA LEU A 30 13.44 -14.00 -10.14
C LEU A 30 14.03 -15.08 -9.25
N ALA A 31 13.29 -15.61 -8.27
CA ALA A 31 13.75 -16.72 -7.45
C ALA A 31 13.84 -18.03 -8.23
N GLU A 32 12.94 -18.23 -9.19
CA GLU A 32 12.87 -19.44 -10.02
C GLU A 32 13.75 -19.36 -11.29
N ASP A 33 14.09 -18.16 -11.76
CA ASP A 33 14.88 -17.98 -12.97
C ASP A 33 16.36 -18.40 -12.76
N PRO A 34 16.86 -19.40 -13.52
CA PRO A 34 18.26 -19.82 -13.44
C PRO A 34 19.27 -18.72 -13.79
N GLN A 35 18.86 -17.71 -14.56
CA GLN A 35 19.72 -16.61 -15.03
C GLN A 35 19.75 -15.42 -14.05
N SER A 36 18.82 -15.37 -13.08
CA SER A 36 18.74 -14.26 -12.13
C SER A 36 19.94 -14.21 -11.17
N ASP A 37 20.18 -13.02 -10.61
CA ASP A 37 21.23 -12.83 -9.60
C ASP A 37 20.97 -13.71 -8.36
N ALA A 38 22.04 -14.22 -7.76
CA ALA A 38 22.00 -15.06 -6.57
C ALA A 38 21.27 -14.39 -5.39
N VAL A 39 21.24 -13.06 -5.33
CA VAL A 39 20.56 -12.29 -4.28
C VAL A 39 19.04 -12.48 -4.32
N PHE A 40 18.46 -12.70 -5.50
CA PHE A 40 17.03 -12.98 -5.66
C PHE A 40 16.68 -14.45 -5.43
N LYS A 41 17.63 -15.38 -5.62
CA LYS A 41 17.42 -16.81 -5.34
C LYS A 41 17.39 -17.14 -3.86
N ASN A 42 18.13 -16.38 -3.05
CA ASN A 42 18.30 -16.60 -1.62
C ASN A 42 17.73 -15.41 -0.82
N GLN A 43 16.46 -15.12 -1.01
CA GLN A 43 15.83 -13.92 -0.43
C GLN A 43 15.65 -13.98 1.08
N GLY A 44 15.55 -15.18 1.67
CA GLY A 44 15.20 -15.37 3.09
C GLY A 44 13.77 -14.91 3.44
N LEU A 45 12.89 -14.87 2.44
CA LEU A 45 11.49 -14.45 2.56
C LEU A 45 10.56 -15.63 2.29
N ASN A 46 9.56 -15.80 3.14
CA ASN A 46 8.50 -16.77 2.95
C ASN A 46 7.30 -16.12 2.25
N MET A 47 7.06 -16.50 1.00
CA MET A 47 5.98 -15.93 0.18
C MET A 47 4.60 -16.53 0.53
N ASP A 48 4.54 -17.73 1.13
CA ASP A 48 3.28 -18.35 1.58
C ASP A 48 2.58 -17.53 2.68
N VAL A 49 3.31 -16.61 3.32
CA VAL A 49 2.71 -15.63 4.25
C VAL A 49 1.64 -14.77 3.57
N LEU A 50 1.86 -14.39 2.32
CA LEU A 50 0.98 -13.52 1.54
C LEU A 50 0.13 -14.27 0.51
N TYR A 51 0.60 -15.43 0.05
CA TYR A 51 -0.01 -16.20 -1.01
C TYR A 51 -0.69 -17.47 -0.48
N ARG A 52 -1.65 -17.92 -1.21
CA ARG A 52 -2.32 -19.19 -1.00
C ARG A 52 -2.09 -20.14 -2.18
N THR A 53 -1.89 -21.39 -1.88
CA THR A 53 -1.95 -22.47 -2.87
C THR A 53 -3.38 -22.92 -3.03
N GLY A 54 -3.79 -23.21 -4.24
CA GLY A 54 -5.11 -23.70 -4.56
C GLY A 54 -5.08 -24.54 -5.83
N GLU A 55 -6.24 -25.00 -6.25
CA GLU A 55 -6.40 -25.80 -7.46
C GLU A 55 -7.68 -25.35 -8.17
N THR A 56 -7.61 -25.20 -9.50
CA THR A 56 -8.81 -24.94 -10.31
C THR A 56 -9.66 -26.18 -10.42
N GLN A 57 -10.92 -26.05 -10.85
CA GLN A 57 -11.79 -27.19 -11.15
C GLN A 57 -11.22 -28.16 -12.20
N GLN A 58 -10.25 -27.71 -12.98
CA GLN A 58 -9.53 -28.48 -14.01
C GLN A 58 -8.27 -29.16 -13.48
N GLY A 59 -7.97 -29.08 -12.18
CA GLY A 59 -6.78 -29.65 -11.57
C GLY A 59 -5.49 -28.84 -11.77
N ILE A 60 -5.58 -27.56 -12.16
CA ILE A 60 -4.42 -26.68 -12.32
C ILE A 60 -4.10 -26.08 -10.96
N LEU A 61 -2.87 -26.28 -10.50
CA LEU A 61 -2.37 -25.64 -9.28
C LEU A 61 -2.30 -24.13 -9.47
N THR A 62 -2.77 -23.39 -8.48
CA THR A 62 -2.79 -21.93 -8.46
C THR A 62 -2.05 -21.40 -7.25
N TYR A 63 -1.37 -20.25 -7.43
CA TYR A 63 -0.71 -19.52 -6.36
C TYR A 63 -1.16 -18.06 -6.43
N THR A 64 -2.10 -17.69 -5.57
CA THR A 64 -2.81 -16.42 -5.64
C THR A 64 -2.70 -15.66 -4.32
N PRO A 65 -2.72 -14.32 -4.34
CA PRO A 65 -2.71 -13.51 -3.13
C PRO A 65 -3.87 -13.82 -2.17
N ARG A 66 -3.61 -13.79 -0.86
CA ARG A 66 -4.68 -13.70 0.15
C ARG A 66 -5.17 -12.26 0.21
N LEU A 67 -5.99 -11.89 -0.74
CA LEU A 67 -6.41 -10.52 -1.00
C LEU A 67 -7.92 -10.40 -1.11
N LEU A 68 -8.46 -9.37 -0.44
CA LEU A 68 -9.79 -8.83 -0.73
C LEU A 68 -9.66 -7.38 -1.21
N SER A 69 -9.98 -7.14 -2.48
CA SER A 69 -9.99 -5.83 -3.14
C SER A 69 -11.42 -5.37 -3.34
N ILE A 70 -11.74 -4.18 -2.84
CA ILE A 70 -13.06 -3.54 -2.95
C ILE A 70 -12.92 -2.29 -3.79
N GLY A 71 -13.69 -2.20 -4.88
CA GLY A 71 -13.69 -1.06 -5.79
C GLY A 71 -15.09 -0.78 -6.36
N PHE A 72 -15.20 0.16 -7.27
CA PHE A 72 -16.45 0.43 -7.98
C PHE A 72 -16.70 -0.58 -9.08
N GLN A 73 -17.98 -0.76 -9.40
CA GLN A 73 -18.38 -1.48 -10.60
C GLN A 73 -17.74 -0.86 -11.84
N GLY A 74 -17.07 -1.70 -12.63
CA GLY A 74 -16.34 -1.27 -13.83
C GLY A 74 -14.93 -0.75 -13.56
N SER A 75 -14.43 -0.75 -12.33
CA SER A 75 -13.05 -0.37 -11.99
C SER A 75 -12.02 -1.46 -12.36
N LEU A 76 -12.48 -2.64 -12.74
CA LEU A 76 -11.65 -3.76 -13.17
C LEU A 76 -11.20 -3.68 -14.65
N GLY A 77 -11.57 -2.62 -15.36
CA GLY A 77 -11.14 -2.43 -16.75
C GLY A 77 -11.47 -3.61 -17.66
N SER A 78 -10.47 -4.27 -18.20
CA SER A 78 -10.61 -5.45 -19.06
C SER A 78 -10.60 -6.78 -18.29
N MET A 79 -10.34 -6.76 -16.97
CA MET A 79 -10.32 -7.95 -16.13
C MET A 79 -11.74 -8.37 -15.71
N SER A 80 -11.99 -9.67 -15.67
CA SER A 80 -13.23 -10.21 -15.14
C SER A 80 -13.23 -10.19 -13.60
N SER A 81 -14.38 -9.93 -13.00
CA SER A 81 -14.58 -10.05 -11.54
C SER A 81 -14.34 -11.48 -10.99
N ARG A 82 -14.31 -12.47 -11.87
CA ARG A 82 -13.96 -13.87 -11.53
C ARG A 82 -12.45 -14.14 -11.58
N GLY A 83 -11.61 -13.11 -11.83
CA GLY A 83 -10.18 -13.28 -12.02
C GLY A 83 -9.82 -13.88 -13.39
N THR A 84 -8.53 -14.04 -13.65
CA THR A 84 -8.02 -14.50 -14.95
C THR A 84 -7.95 -16.02 -15.09
N LEU A 85 -7.74 -16.74 -13.99
CA LEU A 85 -7.56 -18.21 -13.99
C LEU A 85 -8.86 -19.00 -14.11
N TYR A 86 -10.00 -18.36 -13.89
CA TYR A 86 -11.31 -19.01 -13.81
C TYR A 86 -12.22 -18.58 -14.96
N ASN A 87 -11.64 -18.24 -16.11
CA ASN A 87 -12.42 -17.97 -17.32
C ASN A 87 -13.14 -19.24 -17.77
N GLU A 88 -14.36 -19.41 -17.29
CA GLU A 88 -15.31 -20.27 -17.98
C GLU A 88 -15.55 -19.69 -19.37
N ILE A 89 -15.41 -20.53 -20.39
CA ILE A 89 -15.94 -20.25 -21.73
C ILE A 89 -17.37 -19.76 -21.49
N GLN A 90 -17.66 -18.51 -21.81
CA GLN A 90 -19.03 -18.01 -21.76
C GLN A 90 -19.89 -18.96 -22.59
N SER A 91 -20.56 -19.87 -21.91
CA SER A 91 -21.71 -20.53 -22.52
C SER A 91 -22.69 -19.39 -22.82
N VAL A 92 -22.80 -19.05 -24.08
CA VAL A 92 -23.88 -18.18 -24.56
C VAL A 92 -25.14 -18.70 -23.88
N PRO A 93 -25.89 -17.90 -23.12
CA PRO A 93 -27.13 -18.34 -22.54
C PRO A 93 -28.10 -18.63 -23.69
N SER A 94 -28.02 -19.84 -24.23
CA SER A 94 -29.08 -20.39 -25.07
C SER A 94 -30.23 -20.68 -24.12
N ASP A 95 -31.32 -20.00 -24.33
CA ASP A 95 -32.60 -20.18 -23.67
C ASP A 95 -32.79 -19.59 -22.27
N VAL A 96 -32.67 -18.27 -22.15
CA VAL A 96 -33.46 -17.57 -21.12
C VAL A 96 -34.89 -17.45 -21.64
N VAL A 97 -35.75 -18.37 -21.25
CA VAL A 97 -37.18 -18.31 -21.53
C VAL A 97 -37.78 -17.22 -20.64
N THR A 98 -38.04 -16.07 -21.21
CA THR A 98 -38.81 -15.00 -20.53
C THR A 98 -40.27 -15.07 -20.88
N TRP A 99 -41.11 -14.61 -19.97
CA TRP A 99 -42.58 -14.57 -20.15
C TRP A 99 -43.05 -13.60 -21.22
N ILE A 100 -42.18 -12.75 -21.77
CA ILE A 100 -42.44 -11.76 -22.80
C ILE A 100 -41.36 -11.85 -23.87
N ALA A 101 -41.75 -11.99 -25.12
CA ALA A 101 -40.98 -12.51 -26.24
C ALA A 101 -39.91 -11.60 -26.85
N ASP A 102 -39.58 -10.43 -26.32
CA ASP A 102 -38.54 -9.55 -26.88
C ASP A 102 -37.46 -9.23 -25.82
N LEU A 103 -36.46 -10.08 -25.74
CA LEU A 103 -35.23 -9.81 -24.95
C LEU A 103 -34.16 -9.27 -25.90
N SER A 104 -33.89 -7.97 -25.87
CA SER A 104 -32.71 -7.42 -26.51
C SER A 104 -31.56 -7.52 -25.52
N THR A 105 -30.66 -8.48 -25.69
CA THR A 105 -29.38 -8.57 -24.94
C THR A 105 -28.38 -7.60 -25.57
N HIS A 106 -28.12 -6.50 -24.90
CA HIS A 106 -26.98 -5.66 -25.22
C HIS A 106 -25.71 -6.27 -24.61
N VAL A 107 -24.97 -7.00 -25.42
CA VAL A 107 -23.61 -7.43 -25.03
C VAL A 107 -22.71 -6.21 -25.24
N SER A 108 -22.20 -5.63 -24.15
CA SER A 108 -21.17 -4.61 -24.24
C SER A 108 -19.91 -5.23 -24.87
N GLU A 109 -19.33 -4.57 -25.86
CA GLU A 109 -18.06 -5.03 -26.43
C GLU A 109 -17.00 -5.13 -25.31
N PRO A 110 -16.23 -6.24 -25.24
CA PRO A 110 -15.18 -6.37 -24.28
C PRO A 110 -14.16 -5.23 -24.45
N ARG A 111 -13.78 -4.57 -23.37
CA ARG A 111 -12.79 -3.49 -23.40
C ARG A 111 -11.47 -4.02 -23.97
N LYS A 112 -10.85 -3.26 -24.84
CA LYS A 112 -9.56 -3.64 -25.43
C LYS A 112 -8.49 -3.68 -24.35
N LYS A 113 -7.73 -4.78 -24.31
CA LYS A 113 -6.52 -4.88 -23.46
C LYS A 113 -5.47 -3.91 -23.99
N ASN A 114 -4.75 -3.24 -23.10
CA ASN A 114 -3.58 -2.45 -23.46
C ASN A 114 -2.42 -3.34 -23.96
N LEU A 115 -1.31 -2.75 -24.43
CA LEU A 115 -0.18 -3.51 -24.97
C LEU A 115 0.46 -4.44 -23.94
N PHE A 116 0.55 -4.01 -22.69
CA PHE A 116 1.08 -4.82 -21.60
C PHE A 116 0.24 -6.09 -21.35
N LEU A 117 -1.07 -5.95 -21.19
CA LEU A 117 -1.97 -7.10 -20.99
C LEU A 117 -2.04 -8.02 -22.21
N GLN A 118 -1.81 -7.47 -23.43
CA GLN A 118 -1.71 -8.28 -24.64
C GLN A 118 -0.43 -9.11 -24.64
N SER A 119 0.72 -8.54 -24.21
CA SER A 119 1.98 -9.28 -24.12
C SER A 119 1.90 -10.41 -23.09
N LEU A 120 1.36 -10.14 -21.90
CA LEU A 120 1.15 -11.17 -20.87
C LEU A 120 0.30 -12.33 -21.38
N TYR A 121 -0.80 -12.02 -22.05
CA TYR A 121 -1.70 -13.07 -22.59
C TYR A 121 -1.01 -13.94 -23.65
N LYS A 122 -0.12 -13.36 -24.48
CA LYS A 122 0.69 -14.14 -25.43
C LYS A 122 1.66 -15.08 -24.71
N GLU A 123 2.39 -14.58 -23.73
CA GLU A 123 3.33 -15.39 -22.96
C GLU A 123 2.65 -16.57 -22.25
N GLU A 124 1.47 -16.35 -21.70
CA GLU A 124 0.66 -17.42 -21.08
C GLU A 124 0.22 -18.48 -22.09
N GLN A 125 -0.20 -18.04 -23.28
CA GLN A 125 -0.56 -18.97 -24.35
C GLN A 125 0.64 -19.80 -24.82
N GLU A 126 1.81 -19.19 -25.00
CA GLU A 126 3.03 -19.87 -25.39
C GLU A 126 3.46 -20.90 -24.37
N LYS A 127 3.43 -20.56 -23.07
CA LYS A 127 3.72 -21.49 -21.96
C LYS A 127 2.76 -22.68 -21.96
N SER A 128 1.47 -22.44 -22.16
CA SER A 128 0.45 -23.51 -22.19
C SER A 128 0.61 -24.43 -23.43
N HIS A 129 1.01 -23.91 -24.56
CA HIS A 129 1.31 -24.68 -25.77
C HIS A 129 2.57 -25.54 -25.62
N MET A 130 3.61 -25.03 -24.95
CA MET A 130 4.82 -25.80 -24.66
C MET A 130 4.57 -26.97 -23.72
N MET A 131 3.70 -26.80 -22.70
CA MET A 131 3.33 -27.89 -21.79
C MET A 131 2.49 -28.98 -22.47
N ASN A 132 1.67 -28.65 -23.45
CA ASN A 132 0.80 -29.59 -24.15
C ASN A 132 1.46 -30.33 -25.32
N GLY A 133 2.76 -30.17 -25.57
CA GLY A 133 3.54 -30.98 -26.53
C GLY A 133 3.14 -30.87 -28.01
N ASN A 134 2.30 -29.94 -28.39
CA ASN A 134 1.88 -29.73 -29.76
C ASN A 134 2.88 -28.84 -30.54
N ASN A 135 3.92 -29.47 -31.07
CA ASN A 135 4.83 -28.91 -32.05
C ASN A 135 4.12 -28.82 -33.40
N SER A 136 3.19 -27.93 -33.61
CA SER A 136 2.58 -27.67 -34.90
C SER A 136 2.70 -26.20 -35.28
N GLY A 137 3.70 -25.98 -36.15
CA GLY A 137 3.63 -24.99 -37.20
C GLY A 137 3.82 -23.55 -36.80
N LYS A 138 4.99 -22.99 -37.20
CA LYS A 138 5.20 -21.56 -37.40
C LYS A 138 3.92 -20.87 -37.86
N HIS A 139 3.34 -20.05 -37.03
CA HIS A 139 2.52 -18.94 -37.46
C HIS A 139 3.36 -17.65 -37.31
N ASP A 140 4.09 -17.33 -38.41
CA ASP A 140 4.49 -15.96 -38.69
C ASP A 140 3.21 -15.13 -38.83
N PHE A 141 3.08 -14.12 -38.06
CA PHE A 141 2.39 -12.86 -38.22
C PHE A 141 2.03 -12.30 -36.84
N HIS A 142 3.02 -11.74 -36.14
CA HIS A 142 2.72 -10.62 -35.26
C HIS A 142 4.01 -9.83 -35.02
N SER A 143 3.93 -8.51 -35.22
CA SER A 143 4.96 -7.58 -34.76
C SER A 143 5.23 -7.86 -33.30
N ASP A 144 6.45 -8.21 -32.94
CA ASP A 144 6.87 -8.30 -31.55
C ASP A 144 6.56 -6.96 -30.89
N ILE A 145 5.69 -7.00 -29.87
CA ILE A 145 5.41 -5.83 -29.04
C ILE A 145 6.73 -5.54 -28.33
N GLN A 146 7.31 -4.37 -28.54
CA GLN A 146 8.56 -4.00 -27.87
C GLN A 146 8.27 -3.48 -26.48
N ASP A 147 9.12 -3.80 -25.52
CA ASP A 147 9.01 -3.33 -24.13
C ASP A 147 8.91 -1.80 -24.04
N LYS A 148 9.59 -1.10 -24.96
CA LYS A 148 9.51 0.35 -25.05
C LYS A 148 8.09 0.85 -25.35
N ASP A 149 7.38 0.19 -26.27
CA ASP A 149 6.01 0.56 -26.64
C ASP A 149 5.06 0.26 -25.46
N ILE A 150 5.33 -0.82 -24.71
CA ILE A 150 4.58 -1.16 -23.49
C ILE A 150 4.74 -0.05 -22.45
N VAL A 151 5.98 0.36 -22.15
CA VAL A 151 6.24 1.41 -21.17
C VAL A 151 5.61 2.74 -21.58
N GLU A 152 5.72 3.13 -22.85
CA GLU A 152 5.10 4.36 -23.37
C GLU A 152 3.57 4.31 -23.29
N SER A 153 2.95 3.17 -23.57
CA SER A 153 1.51 2.96 -23.42
C SER A 153 1.08 3.07 -21.94
N LEU A 154 1.81 2.43 -21.02
CA LEU A 154 1.51 2.50 -19.60
C LEU A 154 1.66 3.92 -19.01
N GLU A 155 2.65 4.69 -19.47
CA GLU A 155 2.82 6.07 -19.01
C GLU A 155 1.66 7.00 -19.39
N ASN A 156 0.98 6.74 -20.50
CA ASN A 156 -0.01 7.61 -21.09
C ASN A 156 -1.46 7.12 -20.95
N GLU A 157 -1.68 5.80 -20.81
CA GLU A 157 -2.99 5.18 -21.02
C GLU A 157 -3.55 4.45 -19.79
N VAL A 158 -2.82 4.38 -18.67
CA VAL A 158 -3.31 3.71 -17.45
C VAL A 158 -4.54 4.45 -16.90
N GLN A 159 -5.68 3.76 -16.90
CA GLN A 159 -6.94 4.23 -16.34
C GLN A 159 -7.38 3.39 -15.15
N TYR A 160 -7.10 2.09 -15.19
CA TYR A 160 -7.50 1.13 -14.17
C TYR A 160 -6.26 0.52 -13.51
N TRP A 161 -6.36 0.19 -12.24
CA TRP A 161 -5.29 -0.47 -11.51
C TRP A 161 -4.95 -1.86 -12.08
N THR A 162 -5.87 -2.48 -12.80
CA THR A 162 -5.68 -3.75 -13.49
C THR A 162 -4.91 -3.63 -14.81
N ASP A 163 -4.77 -2.42 -15.34
CA ASP A 163 -4.08 -2.18 -16.61
C ASP A 163 -2.59 -2.56 -16.57
N PHE A 164 -2.01 -2.60 -15.38
CA PHE A 164 -0.61 -2.96 -15.15
C PHE A 164 -0.42 -4.10 -14.14
N SER A 165 -1.48 -4.84 -13.78
CA SER A 165 -1.39 -5.97 -12.86
C SER A 165 -0.89 -7.23 -13.56
N LYS A 166 0.19 -7.84 -13.02
CA LYS A 166 0.75 -9.13 -13.48
C LYS A 166 0.07 -10.32 -12.81
N VAL A 167 -0.55 -10.12 -11.67
CA VAL A 167 -0.93 -11.17 -10.72
C VAL A 167 -2.28 -11.75 -11.07
N HIS A 168 -2.41 -13.06 -10.87
CA HIS A 168 -3.70 -13.75 -10.94
C HIS A 168 -4.44 -13.66 -9.61
N TYR A 169 -5.71 -13.28 -9.67
CA TYR A 169 -6.56 -13.14 -8.49
C TYR A 169 -7.56 -14.28 -8.39
N HIS A 170 -7.83 -14.69 -7.15
CA HIS A 170 -8.92 -15.63 -6.87
C HIS A 170 -10.29 -14.94 -7.05
N PRO A 171 -11.37 -15.65 -7.45
CA PRO A 171 -12.71 -15.04 -7.60
C PRO A 171 -13.26 -14.36 -6.33
N GLN A 172 -12.86 -14.82 -5.15
CA GLN A 172 -13.21 -14.20 -3.87
C GLN A 172 -12.41 -12.93 -3.58
N SER A 173 -11.33 -12.67 -4.33
CA SER A 173 -10.49 -11.49 -4.11
C SER A 173 -11.10 -10.18 -4.60
N LEU A 174 -11.96 -10.22 -5.61
CA LEU A 174 -12.44 -9.03 -6.32
C LEU A 174 -13.90 -8.76 -5.99
N TYR A 175 -14.18 -7.63 -5.32
CA TYR A 175 -15.53 -7.18 -5.02
C TYR A 175 -15.79 -5.80 -5.63
N GLU A 176 -16.86 -5.69 -6.39
CA GLU A 176 -17.28 -4.44 -7.00
C GLU A 176 -18.56 -3.93 -6.31
N LEU A 177 -18.47 -2.72 -5.74
CA LEU A 177 -19.61 -2.01 -5.20
C LEU A 177 -20.54 -1.57 -6.34
N ASN A 178 -21.74 -2.14 -6.38
CA ASN A 178 -22.78 -1.78 -7.35
C ASN A 178 -23.57 -0.58 -6.87
N GLY A 179 -23.75 0.45 -7.72
CA GLY A 179 -24.56 1.63 -7.40
C GLY A 179 -24.53 2.69 -8.50
N LEU A 180 -25.35 3.71 -8.35
CA LEU A 180 -25.51 4.81 -9.31
C LEU A 180 -24.49 5.94 -9.12
N TRP A 181 -23.42 5.71 -8.35
CA TRP A 181 -22.47 6.76 -7.96
C TRP A 181 -21.63 7.31 -9.11
N THR A 182 -21.48 6.56 -10.17
CA THR A 182 -20.69 6.99 -11.34
C THR A 182 -21.40 8.02 -12.21
N ASP A 183 -22.74 7.97 -12.30
CA ASP A 183 -23.51 8.78 -13.26
C ASP A 183 -24.39 9.84 -12.60
N VAL A 184 -24.91 9.58 -11.42
CA VAL A 184 -25.96 10.42 -10.79
C VAL A 184 -25.52 11.02 -9.46
N GLN A 185 -24.73 10.30 -8.67
CA GLN A 185 -24.29 10.72 -7.35
C GLN A 185 -22.79 10.52 -7.21
N GLN A 186 -22.09 11.56 -6.77
CA GLN A 186 -20.66 11.47 -6.51
C GLN A 186 -20.41 10.72 -5.20
N PHE A 187 -19.52 9.73 -5.22
CA PHE A 187 -19.09 8.98 -4.05
C PHE A 187 -18.00 9.75 -3.28
N ASN A 188 -18.32 10.93 -2.79
CA ASN A 188 -17.34 11.92 -2.37
C ASN A 188 -17.34 12.23 -0.86
N ASN A 189 -18.06 11.47 -0.05
CA ASN A 189 -18.11 11.71 1.39
C ASN A 189 -18.33 10.43 2.20
N TYR A 190 -17.96 10.50 3.48
CA TYR A 190 -18.05 9.41 4.43
C TYR A 190 -19.47 8.81 4.53
N GLY A 191 -20.52 9.64 4.63
CA GLY A 191 -21.89 9.17 4.83
C GLY A 191 -22.39 8.28 3.70
N ILE A 192 -22.07 8.63 2.45
CA ILE A 192 -22.45 7.81 1.28
C ILE A 192 -21.77 6.44 1.35
N GLY A 193 -20.51 6.39 1.77
CA GLY A 193 -19.77 5.14 1.94
C GLY A 193 -20.37 4.23 3.01
N ARG A 194 -20.72 4.80 4.16
CA ARG A 194 -21.40 4.09 5.24
C ARG A 194 -22.73 3.50 4.77
N ASP A 195 -23.55 4.32 4.12
CA ASP A 195 -24.85 3.88 3.61
C ASP A 195 -24.69 2.81 2.53
N ALA A 196 -23.67 2.94 1.66
CA ALA A 196 -23.34 1.96 0.64
C ALA A 196 -22.96 0.60 1.19
N PHE A 197 -22.20 0.54 2.27
CA PHE A 197 -21.84 -0.72 2.94
C PHE A 197 -23.05 -1.37 3.60
N SER A 198 -23.89 -0.58 4.25
CA SER A 198 -25.05 -1.08 5.00
C SER A 198 -26.25 -1.43 4.10
N GLU A 199 -26.24 -1.03 2.83
CA GLU A 199 -27.36 -1.25 1.91
C GLU A 199 -27.42 -2.69 1.41
N GLY A 200 -28.54 -3.36 1.64
CA GLY A 200 -28.79 -4.74 1.19
C GLY A 200 -27.89 -5.77 1.90
N LEU A 201 -27.28 -6.66 1.13
CA LEU A 201 -26.41 -7.74 1.63
C LEU A 201 -24.91 -7.45 1.41
N ARG A 202 -24.54 -6.23 1.01
CA ARG A 202 -23.16 -5.92 0.64
C ARG A 202 -22.15 -6.18 1.76
N GLY A 203 -22.46 -5.75 2.98
CA GLY A 203 -21.63 -6.00 4.15
C GLY A 203 -21.45 -7.49 4.41
N GLU A 204 -22.53 -8.27 4.29
CA GLU A 204 -22.48 -9.74 4.45
C GLU A 204 -21.64 -10.40 3.36
N GLU A 205 -21.81 -10.00 2.09
CA GLU A 205 -21.02 -10.52 0.96
C GLU A 205 -19.53 -10.22 1.11
N ILE A 206 -19.17 -9.03 1.60
CA ILE A 206 -17.77 -8.65 1.86
C ILE A 206 -17.21 -9.46 3.03
N ASN A 207 -17.98 -9.63 4.11
CA ASN A 207 -17.57 -10.43 5.27
C ASN A 207 -17.36 -11.91 4.91
N GLU A 208 -18.24 -12.50 4.09
CA GLU A 208 -18.09 -13.88 3.62
C GLU A 208 -16.82 -14.09 2.78
N ARG A 209 -16.44 -13.10 1.96
CA ARG A 209 -15.18 -13.14 1.22
C ARG A 209 -13.96 -13.05 2.14
N LEU A 210 -14.01 -12.20 3.17
CA LEU A 210 -12.95 -12.15 4.19
C LEU A 210 -12.85 -13.46 4.96
N ARG A 211 -13.99 -14.00 5.38
CA ARG A 211 -14.07 -15.29 6.08
C ARG A 211 -13.39 -16.40 5.29
N PHE A 212 -13.64 -16.47 3.97
CA PHE A 212 -12.98 -17.44 3.09
C PHE A 212 -11.45 -17.42 3.23
N PHE A 213 -10.81 -16.22 3.22
CA PHE A 213 -9.37 -16.12 3.34
C PHE A 213 -8.86 -16.38 4.76
N ILE A 214 -9.63 -16.02 5.79
CA ILE A 214 -9.25 -16.24 7.19
C ILE A 214 -9.33 -17.73 7.54
N GLU A 215 -10.37 -18.45 7.08
CA GLU A 215 -10.56 -19.88 7.34
C GLU A 215 -9.51 -20.77 6.65
N GLU A 216 -8.89 -20.28 5.57
CA GLU A 216 -7.78 -20.98 4.90
C GLU A 216 -6.43 -20.79 5.59
N CYS A 217 -6.31 -19.86 6.54
CA CYS A 217 -5.08 -19.62 7.27
C CYS A 217 -4.91 -20.65 8.40
N ASP A 218 -3.74 -21.29 8.48
CA ASP A 218 -3.40 -22.12 9.62
C ASP A 218 -3.22 -21.28 10.90
N HIS A 219 -2.49 -20.15 10.78
CA HIS A 219 -2.20 -19.22 11.86
C HIS A 219 -2.11 -17.79 11.35
N ILE A 220 -3.21 -17.07 11.34
CA ILE A 220 -3.21 -15.69 10.92
C ILE A 220 -2.41 -14.81 11.90
N GLN A 221 -1.40 -14.09 11.39
CA GLN A 221 -0.63 -13.16 12.20
C GLN A 221 -1.23 -11.75 12.24
N GLY A 222 -2.05 -11.39 11.28
CA GLY A 222 -2.69 -10.09 11.21
C GLY A 222 -3.35 -9.80 9.88
N ILE A 223 -4.07 -8.69 9.83
CA ILE A 223 -4.65 -8.12 8.63
C ILE A 223 -3.87 -6.87 8.25
N GLN A 224 -3.40 -6.81 6.99
CA GLN A 224 -2.85 -5.62 6.37
C GLN A 224 -3.97 -4.93 5.61
N PHE A 225 -4.36 -3.73 6.04
CA PHE A 225 -5.50 -3.01 5.50
C PHE A 225 -5.04 -1.72 4.82
N ILE A 226 -5.30 -1.57 3.54
CA ILE A 226 -4.97 -0.37 2.75
C ILE A 226 -6.29 0.30 2.38
N VAL A 227 -6.47 1.55 2.76
CA VAL A 227 -7.68 2.31 2.44
C VAL A 227 -7.34 3.58 1.66
N ASP A 228 -8.16 3.86 0.66
CA ASP A 228 -8.24 5.16 0.01
C ASP A 228 -9.13 6.03 0.91
N ASP A 229 -8.54 6.98 1.63
CA ASP A 229 -9.24 7.83 2.58
C ASP A 229 -10.15 8.86 1.92
N SER A 230 -10.06 8.98 0.60
CA SER A 230 -10.86 9.92 -0.17
C SER A 230 -12.29 9.44 -0.38
N GLY A 231 -13.23 10.34 -0.20
CA GLY A 231 -14.65 10.10 -0.49
C GLY A 231 -15.30 8.99 0.34
N GLY A 232 -16.24 8.27 -0.26
CA GLY A 232 -17.03 7.27 0.44
C GLY A 232 -16.28 5.98 0.81
N PHE A 233 -15.13 5.73 0.22
CA PHE A 233 -14.37 4.52 0.57
C PHE A 233 -13.89 4.50 2.03
N SER A 234 -13.62 5.66 2.62
CA SER A 234 -13.34 5.77 4.05
C SER A 234 -14.52 5.34 4.93
N GLY A 235 -15.76 5.62 4.48
CA GLY A 235 -16.98 5.16 5.15
C GLY A 235 -17.17 3.64 5.02
N VAL A 236 -17.00 3.09 3.80
CA VAL A 236 -17.02 1.62 3.58
C VAL A 236 -15.98 0.92 4.45
N ALA A 237 -14.76 1.46 4.48
CA ALA A 237 -13.66 0.88 5.24
C ALA A 237 -13.91 0.91 6.76
N ALA A 238 -14.47 2.01 7.28
CA ALA A 238 -14.74 2.13 8.71
C ALA A 238 -15.82 1.13 9.18
N GLU A 239 -16.92 0.99 8.44
CA GLU A 239 -17.96 0.00 8.74
C GLU A 239 -17.42 -1.44 8.62
N PHE A 240 -16.58 -1.69 7.63
CA PHE A 240 -15.96 -3.01 7.48
C PHE A 240 -14.96 -3.30 8.62
N LEU A 241 -14.17 -2.32 9.04
CA LEU A 241 -13.25 -2.45 10.18
C LEU A 241 -14.02 -2.67 11.50
N GLU A 242 -15.19 -2.06 11.68
CA GLU A 242 -16.07 -2.32 12.82
C GLU A 242 -16.48 -3.79 12.86
N ASN A 243 -16.95 -4.34 11.75
CA ASN A 243 -17.30 -5.77 11.66
C ASN A 243 -16.08 -6.67 11.93
N ILE A 244 -14.91 -6.33 11.40
CA ILE A 244 -13.66 -7.07 11.67
C ILE A 244 -13.32 -7.03 13.17
N ALA A 245 -13.45 -5.89 13.81
CA ALA A 245 -13.16 -5.73 15.24
C ALA A 245 -14.12 -6.54 16.11
N ASP A 246 -15.37 -6.69 15.69
CA ASP A 246 -16.39 -7.46 16.41
C ASP A 246 -16.22 -8.97 16.20
N GLU A 247 -15.98 -9.41 14.96
CA GLU A 247 -15.89 -10.83 14.64
C GLU A 247 -14.50 -11.43 14.93
N TYR A 248 -13.43 -10.66 14.73
CA TYR A 248 -12.03 -11.11 14.79
C TYR A 248 -11.21 -10.35 15.83
N THR A 249 -11.70 -10.29 17.08
CA THR A 249 -11.14 -9.49 18.19
C THR A 249 -9.66 -9.72 18.47
N ASN A 250 -9.14 -10.92 18.18
CA ASN A 250 -7.75 -11.31 18.45
C ASN A 250 -6.81 -11.09 17.25
N ILE A 251 -7.35 -10.74 16.08
CA ILE A 251 -6.53 -10.54 14.87
C ILE A 251 -6.13 -9.05 14.83
N PRO A 252 -4.84 -8.73 14.91
CA PRO A 252 -4.40 -7.34 14.85
C PRO A 252 -4.54 -6.79 13.43
N VAL A 253 -5.05 -5.56 13.32
CA VAL A 253 -5.17 -4.82 12.07
C VAL A 253 -4.11 -3.73 12.01
N LEU A 254 -3.26 -3.76 10.99
CA LEU A 254 -2.33 -2.71 10.60
C LEU A 254 -2.93 -1.96 9.42
N LEU A 255 -3.33 -0.71 9.66
CA LEU A 255 -4.02 0.12 8.68
C LEU A 255 -3.07 1.12 8.02
N TYR A 256 -3.08 1.16 6.70
CA TYR A 256 -2.44 2.19 5.88
C TYR A 256 -3.54 3.11 5.32
N ASP A 257 -3.56 4.34 5.80
CA ASP A 257 -4.52 5.37 5.45
C ASP A 257 -3.95 6.21 4.29
N ALA A 258 -4.26 5.80 3.06
CA ALA A 258 -3.62 6.30 1.86
C ALA A 258 -4.37 7.48 1.24
N HIS A 259 -3.73 8.63 1.21
CA HIS A 259 -4.25 9.85 0.60
C HIS A 259 -3.91 9.92 -0.88
N GLY A 260 -4.92 9.85 -1.73
CA GLY A 260 -4.77 9.82 -3.18
C GLY A 260 -4.40 11.17 -3.81
N PRO A 261 -3.85 11.19 -5.04
CA PRO A 261 -3.36 12.42 -5.70
C PRO A 261 -4.45 13.45 -5.94
N GLY A 262 -5.70 13.05 -6.14
CA GLY A 262 -6.83 13.96 -6.37
C GLY A 262 -7.26 14.77 -5.14
N SER A 263 -6.85 14.35 -3.95
CA SER A 263 -7.27 14.95 -2.68
C SER A 263 -6.56 16.28 -2.38
N TYR A 264 -5.43 16.55 -3.01
CA TYR A 264 -4.65 17.81 -2.84
C TYR A 264 -5.08 18.97 -3.72
N MET A 265 -6.17 18.84 -4.48
CA MET A 265 -6.66 19.96 -5.28
C MET A 265 -7.08 21.12 -4.38
N ASN A 266 -6.50 22.30 -4.62
CA ASN A 266 -6.84 23.50 -3.88
C ASN A 266 -8.35 23.76 -3.94
N PRO A 267 -9.05 23.79 -2.78
CA PRO A 267 -10.48 23.99 -2.77
C PRO A 267 -10.84 25.32 -3.39
N SER A 268 -11.74 25.31 -4.35
CA SER A 268 -12.19 26.52 -5.07
C SER A 268 -13.03 27.46 -4.20
N SER A 269 -13.52 26.99 -3.04
CA SER A 269 -14.34 27.76 -2.12
C SER A 269 -14.10 27.39 -0.65
N GLN A 270 -14.44 28.31 0.26
CA GLN A 270 -14.37 28.10 1.70
C GLN A 270 -15.27 26.93 2.17
N LYS A 271 -16.40 26.73 1.51
CA LYS A 271 -17.30 25.60 1.80
C LYS A 271 -16.66 24.27 1.40
N GLN A 272 -16.01 24.20 0.27
CA GLN A 272 -15.30 23.01 -0.19
C GLN A 272 -14.12 22.67 0.73
N SER A 273 -13.38 23.69 1.17
CA SER A 273 -12.32 23.51 2.17
C SER A 273 -12.87 22.99 3.50
N ALA A 274 -13.97 23.54 4.00
CA ALA A 274 -14.61 23.06 5.22
C ALA A 274 -15.11 21.61 5.09
N PHE A 275 -15.69 21.27 3.94
CA PHE A 275 -16.14 19.92 3.63
C PHE A 275 -14.99 18.92 3.66
N GLN A 276 -13.89 19.21 2.97
CA GLN A 276 -12.71 18.35 2.91
C GLN A 276 -12.06 18.18 4.29
N ASN A 277 -11.84 19.28 5.02
CA ASN A 277 -11.26 19.24 6.36
C ASN A 277 -12.12 18.45 7.37
N LEU A 278 -13.45 18.52 7.24
CA LEU A 278 -14.36 17.71 8.06
C LEU A 278 -14.31 16.23 7.67
N HIS A 279 -14.26 15.96 6.37
CA HIS A 279 -14.14 14.61 5.86
C HIS A 279 -12.87 13.95 6.42
N ASP A 280 -11.71 14.60 6.27
CA ASP A 280 -10.43 14.08 6.76
C ASP A 280 -10.44 13.81 8.28
N ALA A 281 -11.04 14.72 9.06
CA ALA A 281 -11.11 14.55 10.50
C ALA A 281 -12.04 13.40 10.92
N VAL A 282 -13.21 13.29 10.30
CA VAL A 282 -14.19 12.23 10.60
C VAL A 282 -13.67 10.87 10.13
N SER A 283 -13.19 10.78 8.90
CA SER A 283 -12.66 9.54 8.31
C SER A 283 -11.50 8.99 9.13
N PHE A 284 -10.48 9.82 9.42
CA PHE A 284 -9.34 9.42 10.21
C PHE A 284 -9.74 8.93 11.61
N SER A 285 -10.63 9.66 12.30
CA SER A 285 -11.07 9.28 13.65
C SER A 285 -11.82 7.95 13.63
N ARG A 286 -12.73 7.74 12.67
CA ARG A 286 -13.51 6.50 12.57
C ARG A 286 -12.61 5.30 12.18
N LEU A 287 -11.73 5.46 11.21
CA LEU A 287 -10.77 4.42 10.83
C LEU A 287 -9.86 4.04 12.00
N SER A 288 -9.35 5.03 12.75
CA SER A 288 -8.47 4.77 13.89
C SER A 288 -9.18 4.10 15.07
N SER A 289 -10.51 4.17 15.16
CA SER A 289 -11.26 3.58 16.27
C SER A 289 -11.26 2.05 16.26
N TYR A 290 -11.08 1.43 15.09
CA TYR A 290 -11.20 -0.01 14.91
C TYR A 290 -9.90 -0.72 14.52
N CYS A 291 -8.79 -0.01 14.37
CA CYS A 291 -7.48 -0.59 14.13
C CYS A 291 -6.56 -0.52 15.35
N LYS A 292 -5.49 -1.29 15.35
CA LYS A 292 -4.50 -1.29 16.43
C LYS A 292 -3.33 -0.34 16.14
N LEU A 293 -3.01 -0.13 14.86
CA LEU A 293 -1.99 0.80 14.39
C LEU A 293 -2.43 1.39 13.06
N ILE A 294 -2.36 2.72 12.95
CA ILE A 294 -2.67 3.47 11.72
C ILE A 294 -1.44 4.23 11.23
N VAL A 295 -1.20 4.12 9.93
CA VAL A 295 -0.09 4.78 9.23
C VAL A 295 -0.66 5.67 8.15
N PRO A 296 -0.81 6.99 8.39
CA PRO A 296 -1.22 7.93 7.34
C PRO A 296 -0.13 8.06 6.28
N VAL A 297 -0.51 7.95 5.00
CA VAL A 297 0.42 7.99 3.87
C VAL A 297 -0.03 9.03 2.85
N GLY A 298 0.83 9.98 2.54
CA GLY A 298 0.60 11.06 1.57
C GLY A 298 1.93 11.54 0.96
N LEU A 299 1.89 12.39 -0.06
CA LEU A 299 3.09 12.87 -0.77
C LEU A 299 3.52 14.33 -0.52
N PRO A 300 3.03 15.08 0.47
CA PRO A 300 3.27 16.53 0.52
C PRO A 300 4.74 16.93 0.60
N SER A 301 5.59 16.10 1.18
CA SER A 301 7.03 16.37 1.35
C SER A 301 7.89 16.02 0.13
N LEU A 302 7.36 15.24 -0.82
CA LEU A 302 8.05 14.92 -2.07
C LEU A 302 7.90 16.02 -3.14
N ASN A 303 7.21 17.13 -2.82
CA ASN A 303 7.08 18.30 -3.69
C ASN A 303 8.41 19.06 -3.87
N GLU A 304 9.42 18.86 -3.02
CA GLU A 304 10.77 19.29 -3.34
C GLU A 304 11.36 18.31 -4.37
N PRO A 305 11.85 18.82 -5.53
CA PRO A 305 12.43 17.96 -6.56
C PRO A 305 13.64 17.23 -5.96
N THR A 306 13.41 16.00 -5.52
CA THR A 306 14.54 15.14 -5.18
C THR A 306 15.29 14.85 -6.47
N LYS A 307 16.60 15.02 -6.49
CA LYS A 307 17.44 14.76 -7.67
C LYS A 307 17.35 13.31 -8.17
N PHE A 308 16.71 12.46 -7.39
CA PHE A 308 16.65 11.01 -7.61
C PHE A 308 15.27 10.51 -8.05
N LEU A 309 14.19 11.23 -7.74
CA LEU A 309 12.83 10.88 -8.14
C LEU A 309 12.19 12.02 -8.93
N SER A 310 11.49 11.67 -10.00
CA SER A 310 10.72 12.56 -10.87
C SER A 310 9.28 12.07 -10.91
N ILE A 311 8.46 12.49 -9.94
CA ILE A 311 7.10 11.99 -9.76
C ILE A 311 6.11 13.01 -10.32
N GLU A 312 5.18 12.57 -11.16
CA GLU A 312 4.01 13.35 -11.53
C GLU A 312 2.92 13.12 -10.48
N ASN A 313 2.80 14.04 -9.52
CA ASN A 313 1.92 13.90 -8.35
C ASN A 313 0.44 13.71 -8.69
N GLU A 314 0.01 14.10 -9.88
CA GLU A 314 -1.38 13.96 -10.34
C GLU A 314 -1.68 12.56 -10.88
N LYS A 315 -0.64 11.79 -11.25
CA LYS A 315 -0.79 10.44 -11.77
C LYS A 315 -0.86 9.41 -10.65
N ALA A 316 -1.99 8.74 -10.49
CA ALA A 316 -2.15 7.65 -9.53
C ALA A 316 -1.13 6.52 -9.77
N TYR A 317 -0.77 6.23 -11.02
CA TYR A 317 0.22 5.23 -11.41
C TYR A 317 1.62 5.53 -10.85
N HIS A 318 2.05 6.82 -10.84
CA HIS A 318 3.35 7.24 -10.28
C HIS A 318 3.34 7.25 -8.74
N THR A 319 2.32 7.87 -8.16
CA THR A 319 2.25 8.07 -6.71
C THR A 319 2.06 6.75 -5.97
N SER A 320 1.21 5.86 -6.48
CA SER A 320 0.98 4.54 -5.90
C SER A 320 2.22 3.64 -5.94
N ALA A 321 3.11 3.80 -6.93
CA ALA A 321 4.36 3.06 -7.00
C ALA A 321 5.30 3.37 -5.83
N VAL A 322 5.38 4.64 -5.42
CA VAL A 322 6.19 5.06 -4.24
C VAL A 322 5.58 4.49 -2.96
N TYR A 323 4.26 4.59 -2.79
CA TYR A 323 3.58 4.04 -1.62
C TYR A 323 3.74 2.52 -1.54
N ALA A 324 3.55 1.82 -2.64
CA ALA A 324 3.74 0.37 -2.71
C ALA A 324 5.18 -0.05 -2.37
N SER A 325 6.18 0.71 -2.82
CA SER A 325 7.60 0.46 -2.49
C SER A 325 7.87 0.61 -0.99
N ALA A 326 7.29 1.63 -0.36
CA ALA A 326 7.39 1.83 1.07
C ALA A 326 6.67 0.72 1.85
N LEU A 327 5.43 0.36 1.46
CA LEU A 327 4.65 -0.73 2.07
C LEU A 327 5.36 -2.08 1.91
N HIS A 328 5.92 -2.36 0.74
CA HIS A 328 6.74 -3.55 0.52
C HIS A 328 7.88 -3.62 1.54
N SER A 329 8.64 -2.53 1.68
CA SER A 329 9.80 -2.47 2.57
C SER A 329 9.42 -2.72 4.04
N ILE A 330 8.38 -2.03 4.56
CA ILE A 330 7.97 -2.19 5.97
C ILE A 330 7.26 -3.52 6.25
N SER A 331 6.79 -4.23 5.21
CA SER A 331 6.17 -5.55 5.34
C SER A 331 7.18 -6.72 5.25
N LEU A 332 8.43 -6.47 4.84
CA LEU A 332 9.45 -7.51 4.74
C LEU A 332 9.66 -8.27 6.05
N PRO A 333 9.78 -7.62 7.23
CA PRO A 333 9.97 -8.31 8.50
C PRO A 333 8.91 -9.37 8.81
N PHE A 334 7.68 -9.17 8.33
CA PHE A 334 6.55 -10.09 8.56
C PHE A 334 6.68 -11.41 7.79
N ARG A 335 7.54 -11.42 6.77
CA ARG A 335 7.79 -12.57 5.88
C ARG A 335 9.15 -13.22 6.10
N MET A 336 10.02 -12.61 6.90
CA MET A 336 11.30 -13.20 7.26
C MET A 336 11.10 -14.39 8.20
N GLU A 337 11.86 -15.44 8.00
CA GLU A 337 11.88 -16.55 8.94
C GLU A 337 12.57 -16.14 10.23
N PRO A 338 11.96 -16.38 11.40
CA PRO A 338 12.61 -16.12 12.67
C PRO A 338 13.80 -17.08 12.82
N LEU A 339 14.98 -16.50 12.98
CA LEU A 339 16.22 -17.28 13.21
C LEU A 339 16.22 -17.86 14.62
N GLY A 340 16.72 -19.09 14.76
CA GLY A 340 17.04 -19.66 16.05
C GLY A 340 18.15 -18.85 16.76
N PRO A 341 18.31 -18.99 18.08
CA PRO A 341 19.27 -18.20 18.86
C PRO A 341 20.74 -18.41 18.44
N THR A 342 21.03 -19.44 17.67
CA THR A 342 22.36 -19.80 17.17
C THR A 342 22.52 -19.64 15.67
N ASP A 343 21.43 -19.32 14.96
CA ASP A 343 21.45 -19.26 13.51
C ASP A 343 21.67 -17.82 13.02
N GLU A 344 22.73 -17.61 12.27
CA GLU A 344 22.98 -16.36 11.56
C GLU A 344 22.62 -16.56 10.08
N SER A 345 21.54 -15.92 9.60
CA SER A 345 21.30 -15.87 8.17
C SER A 345 22.17 -14.83 7.51
N CYS A 346 22.79 -15.21 6.42
CA CYS A 346 23.56 -14.28 5.58
C CYS A 346 22.63 -13.36 4.74
N TYR A 347 21.35 -13.69 4.62
CA TYR A 347 20.43 -13.05 3.66
C TYR A 347 19.37 -12.15 4.31
N ALA A 348 18.90 -12.50 5.50
CA ALA A 348 17.88 -11.71 6.19
C ALA A 348 18.05 -11.80 7.72
N SER A 349 17.66 -10.75 8.44
CA SER A 349 17.69 -10.68 9.90
C SER A 349 16.69 -9.65 10.42
N GLY A 350 16.18 -9.87 11.62
CA GLY A 350 15.22 -8.96 12.26
C GLY A 350 13.78 -9.26 11.87
N ALA A 351 13.42 -10.57 11.83
CA ALA A 351 12.03 -10.99 11.66
C ALA A 351 11.14 -10.41 12.78
N LEU A 352 9.95 -9.96 12.41
CA LEU A 352 8.98 -9.39 13.33
C LEU A 352 7.59 -9.73 12.79
N ASP A 353 6.65 -10.16 13.63
CA ASP A 353 5.28 -10.35 13.20
C ASP A 353 4.46 -9.06 13.35
N VAL A 354 3.27 -9.04 12.71
CA VAL A 354 2.38 -7.86 12.72
C VAL A 354 2.02 -7.46 14.16
N ASN A 355 1.73 -8.42 15.03
CA ASN A 355 1.40 -8.15 16.41
C ASN A 355 2.59 -7.56 17.19
N GLY A 356 3.78 -8.10 16.99
CA GLY A 356 5.02 -7.58 17.58
C GLY A 356 5.32 -6.14 17.14
N ALA A 357 5.13 -5.83 15.85
CA ALA A 357 5.28 -4.48 15.32
C ALA A 357 4.27 -3.51 15.97
N ILE A 358 3.01 -3.90 16.06
CA ILE A 358 1.96 -3.10 16.70
C ILE A 358 2.27 -2.88 18.19
N GLN A 359 2.57 -3.93 18.94
CA GLN A 359 2.89 -3.81 20.38
C GLN A 359 4.12 -2.95 20.64
N MET A 360 5.13 -3.07 19.78
CA MET A 360 6.33 -2.27 19.89
C MET A 360 6.06 -0.78 19.63
N LEU A 361 5.36 -0.46 18.54
CA LEU A 361 5.15 0.92 18.10
C LEU A 361 4.06 1.63 18.92
N SER A 362 3.00 0.93 19.31
CA SER A 362 1.85 1.55 20.00
C SER A 362 1.90 1.48 21.53
N GLY A 363 2.70 0.59 22.12
CA GLY A 363 2.53 0.24 23.52
C GLY A 363 3.72 0.43 24.47
N GLN A 364 4.95 0.53 24.00
CA GLN A 364 6.12 0.46 24.90
C GLN A 364 6.46 1.76 25.63
N ALA A 365 6.27 2.92 25.00
CA ALA A 365 6.66 4.19 25.58
C ALA A 365 5.45 5.03 25.98
N ARG A 366 4.45 5.06 25.14
CA ARG A 366 3.17 5.74 25.31
C ARG A 366 2.14 5.03 24.43
N GLN A 367 0.87 5.12 24.83
CA GLN A 367 -0.22 4.56 24.02
C GLN A 367 -0.47 5.46 22.81
N ASN A 368 0.27 5.22 21.73
CA ASN A 368 0.12 5.94 20.47
C ASN A 368 -0.10 4.96 19.33
N MET A 369 -1.27 5.01 18.72
CA MET A 369 -1.63 4.18 17.57
C MET A 369 -1.25 4.79 16.22
N VAL A 370 -0.82 6.05 16.17
CA VAL A 370 -0.50 6.76 14.93
C VAL A 370 0.99 6.74 14.69
N THR A 371 1.40 6.19 13.56
CA THR A 371 2.82 5.97 13.23
C THR A 371 3.19 6.71 11.95
N ILE A 372 4.35 7.36 11.98
CA ILE A 372 4.95 8.04 10.83
C ILE A 372 5.68 7.01 9.98
N LEU A 373 5.50 7.09 8.68
CA LEU A 373 6.25 6.33 7.68
C LEU A 373 7.28 7.26 7.03
N ASP A 374 8.56 6.94 7.18
CA ASP A 374 9.66 7.60 6.47
C ASP A 374 10.26 6.62 5.45
N VAL A 375 10.71 7.12 4.29
CA VAL A 375 11.30 6.30 3.23
C VAL A 375 12.52 6.99 2.59
N ALA A 376 13.52 6.20 2.19
CA ALA A 376 14.56 6.58 1.26
C ALA A 376 14.49 5.67 0.02
N MET A 377 14.18 6.25 -1.12
CA MET A 377 13.96 5.57 -2.39
C MET A 377 14.70 6.28 -3.53
N PRO A 378 15.80 5.76 -4.05
CA PRO A 378 16.62 4.67 -3.52
C PRO A 378 17.33 5.01 -2.20
N ALA A 379 17.69 4.00 -1.41
CA ALA A 379 18.52 4.19 -0.22
C ALA A 379 19.97 4.54 -0.61
N PRO A 380 20.66 5.40 0.15
CA PRO A 380 22.06 5.72 -0.12
C PRO A 380 22.97 4.53 0.15
N SER A 381 24.14 4.50 -0.53
CA SER A 381 25.17 3.49 -0.26
C SER A 381 25.69 3.60 1.18
N LEU A 382 26.00 2.46 1.78
CA LEU A 382 26.52 2.35 3.14
C LEU A 382 28.02 2.61 3.25
N THR A 383 28.70 2.98 2.16
CA THR A 383 30.14 3.25 2.13
C THR A 383 30.43 4.75 2.14
N GLY A 384 31.42 5.17 2.93
CA GLY A 384 31.95 6.53 2.93
C GLY A 384 32.08 7.17 4.31
N LYS A 385 32.81 8.30 4.38
CA LYS A 385 33.14 9.00 5.65
C LYS A 385 31.94 9.74 6.31
N GLN A 386 30.80 9.83 5.65
CA GLN A 386 29.60 10.55 6.13
C GLN A 386 28.36 9.64 6.24
N LEU A 387 28.57 8.38 6.47
CA LEU A 387 27.58 7.31 6.43
C LEU A 387 26.31 7.60 7.26
N GLY A 388 26.50 8.02 8.51
CA GLY A 388 25.40 8.19 9.45
C GLY A 388 24.48 9.35 9.10
N GLN A 389 25.04 10.46 8.62
CA GLN A 389 24.24 11.62 8.18
C GLN A 389 23.54 11.34 6.84
N SER A 390 24.16 10.51 5.98
CA SER A 390 23.60 10.16 4.69
C SER A 390 22.36 9.26 4.80
N LEU A 391 22.40 8.19 5.60
CA LEU A 391 21.29 7.23 5.70
C LEU A 391 20.06 7.86 6.36
N LEU A 392 20.22 8.40 7.56
CA LEU A 392 19.09 8.98 8.32
C LEU A 392 18.59 10.30 7.73
N GLY A 393 19.49 11.09 7.13
CA GLY A 393 19.13 12.35 6.49
C GLY A 393 18.43 12.22 5.13
N ASN A 394 18.49 11.03 4.49
CA ASN A 394 17.75 10.75 3.26
C ASN A 394 16.37 10.13 3.50
N LEU A 395 16.03 9.77 4.73
CA LEU A 395 14.68 9.34 5.07
C LEU A 395 13.71 10.52 5.00
N GLN A 396 12.78 10.47 4.07
CA GLN A 396 11.74 11.49 3.87
C GLN A 396 10.40 10.97 4.40
N PRO A 397 9.63 11.78 5.16
CA PRO A 397 8.32 11.37 5.65
C PRO A 397 7.32 11.26 4.49
N LEU A 398 6.66 10.12 4.37
CA LEU A 398 5.46 9.94 3.56
C LEU A 398 4.19 10.25 4.35
N THR A 399 4.25 10.29 5.68
CA THR A 399 3.15 10.77 6.51
C THR A 399 3.05 12.29 6.39
N PRO A 400 1.88 12.83 6.01
CA PRO A 400 1.70 14.27 5.82
C PRO A 400 1.74 15.04 7.15
N GLU A 401 2.01 16.34 7.07
CA GLU A 401 1.90 17.29 8.18
C GLU A 401 2.75 16.90 9.42
N THR A 402 3.88 16.21 9.21
CA THR A 402 4.80 15.87 10.30
C THR A 402 5.70 17.05 10.64
N ALA A 403 6.00 17.20 11.93
CA ALA A 403 7.00 18.15 12.37
C ALA A 403 8.41 17.62 12.08
N GLU A 404 9.26 18.46 11.51
CA GLU A 404 10.69 18.21 11.40
C GLU A 404 11.36 18.38 12.76
N ASP A 405 12.51 18.09 13.04
CA ASP A 405 13.34 18.43 14.22
C ASP A 405 12.71 18.38 15.63
N VAL A 406 11.75 17.48 15.84
CA VAL A 406 11.16 17.28 17.18
C VAL A 406 12.07 16.38 18.03
N GLU A 407 12.45 16.86 19.23
CA GLU A 407 13.11 16.03 20.22
C GLU A 407 12.09 15.16 20.94
N ASP A 408 12.17 13.84 20.75
CA ASP A 408 11.31 12.88 21.41
C ASP A 408 12.12 11.71 21.96
N LEU A 409 12.48 11.82 23.23
CA LEU A 409 13.23 10.78 23.97
C LEU A 409 12.43 9.48 24.19
N GLN A 410 11.14 9.50 23.87
CA GLN A 410 10.27 8.32 23.99
C GLN A 410 9.94 7.71 22.62
N ALA A 411 10.51 8.25 21.54
CA ALA A 411 10.30 7.71 20.21
C ALA A 411 10.69 6.23 20.12
N VAL A 412 9.88 5.46 19.42
CA VAL A 412 10.12 4.05 19.09
C VAL A 412 10.11 3.92 17.58
N GLU A 413 11.08 3.18 17.04
CA GLU A 413 11.27 3.05 15.62
C GLU A 413 11.41 1.59 15.19
N SER A 414 10.87 1.26 14.02
CA SER A 414 11.14 0.02 13.30
C SER A 414 11.69 0.38 11.92
N MET A 415 12.95 0.08 11.68
CA MET A 415 13.62 0.37 10.42
C MET A 415 13.83 -0.93 9.64
N THR A 416 13.53 -0.89 8.35
CA THR A 416 13.84 -1.96 7.41
C THR A 416 14.75 -1.43 6.33
N ILE A 417 15.88 -2.10 6.10
CA ILE A 417 16.83 -1.80 5.03
C ILE A 417 17.00 -3.04 4.19
N HIS A 418 16.84 -2.91 2.88
CA HIS A 418 17.04 -4.03 2.00
C HIS A 418 17.74 -3.64 0.69
N GLY A 419 18.51 -4.60 0.13
CA GLY A 419 19.31 -4.40 -1.07
C GLY A 419 20.41 -3.34 -0.94
N ALA A 420 20.88 -3.05 0.26
CA ALA A 420 21.87 -1.99 0.48
C ALA A 420 23.17 -2.24 -0.28
N HIS A 421 23.76 -1.17 -0.82
CA HIS A 421 25.06 -1.22 -1.49
C HIS A 421 26.19 -1.01 -0.48
N GLY A 422 27.14 -1.94 -0.47
CA GLY A 422 28.38 -1.87 0.31
C GLY A 422 29.57 -1.35 -0.51
N SER A 423 30.77 -1.71 -0.07
CA SER A 423 32.03 -1.35 -0.75
C SER A 423 32.28 -2.05 -2.09
N GLY A 424 31.39 -2.95 -2.50
CA GLY A 424 31.42 -3.67 -3.76
C GLY A 424 30.02 -3.74 -4.38
N HIS A 425 29.38 -4.90 -4.26
CA HIS A 425 27.99 -5.13 -4.69
C HIS A 425 27.02 -5.04 -3.49
N SER A 426 26.13 -5.99 -3.31
CA SER A 426 25.19 -6.03 -2.18
C SER A 426 25.94 -6.12 -0.85
N ALA A 427 25.58 -5.29 0.13
CA ALA A 427 26.14 -5.33 1.48
C ALA A 427 25.59 -6.54 2.26
N PRO A 428 26.46 -7.31 2.96
CA PRO A 428 25.99 -8.37 3.83
C PRO A 428 25.25 -7.81 5.06
N VAL A 429 24.38 -8.62 5.67
CA VAL A 429 23.57 -8.23 6.82
C VAL A 429 24.38 -7.61 7.97
N ALA A 430 25.55 -8.15 8.26
CA ALA A 430 26.43 -7.63 9.33
C ALA A 430 26.92 -6.20 9.03
N GLU A 431 27.37 -5.93 7.79
CA GLU A 431 27.82 -4.59 7.37
C GLU A 431 26.69 -3.56 7.48
N VAL A 432 25.45 -3.93 7.11
CA VAL A 432 24.30 -3.06 7.25
C VAL A 432 24.01 -2.75 8.72
N LYS A 433 24.05 -3.75 9.59
CA LYS A 433 23.83 -3.57 11.03
C LYS A 433 24.89 -2.64 11.65
N ASP A 434 26.15 -2.84 11.33
CA ASP A 434 27.25 -2.00 11.81
C ASP A 434 27.10 -0.55 11.32
N ALA A 435 26.75 -0.37 10.05
CA ALA A 435 26.51 0.94 9.45
C ALA A 435 25.36 1.70 10.12
N VAL A 436 24.25 1.02 10.39
CA VAL A 436 23.08 1.61 11.07
C VAL A 436 23.42 1.96 12.52
N GLN A 437 24.13 1.07 13.22
CA GLN A 437 24.59 1.33 14.59
C GLN A 437 25.52 2.54 14.64
N ALA A 438 26.42 2.66 13.69
CA ALA A 438 27.32 3.82 13.56
C ALA A 438 26.53 5.09 13.25
N ALA A 439 25.50 5.02 12.38
CA ALA A 439 24.61 6.13 12.05
C ALA A 439 23.90 6.66 13.30
N TYR A 440 23.25 5.80 14.06
CA TYR A 440 22.63 6.18 15.34
C TYR A 440 23.64 6.62 16.39
N GLY A 441 24.90 6.15 16.30
CA GLY A 441 26.00 6.59 17.16
C GLY A 441 26.34 8.09 17.00
N GLN A 442 26.14 8.63 15.80
CA GLN A 442 26.44 10.02 15.44
C GLN A 442 25.29 11.00 15.69
N VAL A 443 24.06 10.50 15.87
CA VAL A 443 22.88 11.34 16.13
C VAL A 443 22.83 11.71 17.62
N MET A 444 22.67 13.01 17.91
CA MET A 444 22.52 13.49 19.29
C MET A 444 21.22 13.00 19.96
N ARG A 445 20.18 12.80 19.15
CA ARG A 445 18.81 12.45 19.58
C ARG A 445 18.50 11.01 19.14
N LYS A 446 18.61 10.07 20.05
CA LYS A 446 18.35 8.65 19.78
C LYS A 446 16.92 8.29 20.20
N PRO A 447 16.22 7.44 19.44
CA PRO A 447 14.97 6.87 19.91
C PRO A 447 15.21 6.01 21.16
N ARG A 448 14.19 5.89 22.00
CA ARG A 448 14.23 5.02 23.19
C ARG A 448 14.47 3.56 22.81
N PHE A 449 13.86 3.14 21.72
CA PHE A 449 13.99 1.80 21.18
C PHE A 449 14.00 1.85 19.65
N SER A 450 14.89 1.07 19.04
CA SER A 450 14.93 0.90 17.59
C SER A 450 15.06 -0.60 17.27
N HIS A 451 14.16 -1.08 16.44
CA HIS A 451 14.21 -2.41 15.82
C HIS A 451 14.77 -2.27 14.41
N LEU A 452 15.68 -3.16 14.03
CA LEU A 452 16.27 -3.17 12.70
C LEU A 452 16.03 -4.51 12.01
N SER A 453 15.41 -4.43 10.84
CA SER A 453 15.28 -5.54 9.90
C SER A 453 16.14 -5.30 8.68
N VAL A 454 16.86 -6.32 8.25
CA VAL A 454 17.79 -6.26 7.10
C VAL A 454 17.50 -7.43 6.17
N ALA A 455 17.42 -7.16 4.86
CA ALA A 455 17.43 -8.18 3.82
C ALA A 455 18.45 -7.79 2.73
N THR A 456 19.15 -8.77 2.18
CA THR A 456 20.11 -8.53 1.09
C THR A 456 19.42 -8.33 -0.26
N CYS A 457 18.21 -8.85 -0.42
CA CYS A 457 17.43 -8.75 -1.66
C CYS A 457 16.94 -7.31 -1.88
N PRO A 458 17.30 -6.61 -2.98
CA PRO A 458 16.78 -5.28 -3.30
C PRO A 458 15.31 -5.34 -3.76
N LEU A 459 14.65 -4.18 -3.83
CA LEU A 459 13.35 -4.08 -4.47
C LEU A 459 13.50 -4.27 -5.98
N PRO A 460 12.91 -5.31 -6.59
CA PRO A 460 12.95 -5.46 -8.03
C PRO A 460 12.00 -4.44 -8.68
N ILE A 461 12.36 -3.95 -9.86
CA ILE A 461 11.54 -3.04 -10.64
C ILE A 461 10.96 -3.82 -11.83
N PRO A 462 9.69 -4.27 -11.76
CA PRO A 462 9.05 -5.02 -12.82
C PRO A 462 8.80 -4.16 -14.06
N LEU A 463 8.58 -4.78 -15.22
CA LEU A 463 8.27 -4.06 -16.46
C LEU A 463 7.13 -3.04 -16.32
N PRO A 464 5.98 -3.35 -15.67
CA PRO A 464 4.91 -2.38 -15.49
C PRO A 464 5.17 -1.44 -14.31
N PHE A 465 6.32 -0.78 -14.28
CA PHE A 465 6.67 0.22 -13.28
C PHE A 465 6.89 1.59 -13.92
N PRO A 466 6.39 2.69 -13.32
CA PRO A 466 6.45 4.02 -13.92
C PRO A 466 7.88 4.59 -14.03
N THR A 467 8.05 5.54 -14.95
CA THR A 467 9.32 6.23 -15.19
C THR A 467 9.57 7.35 -14.18
N ILE A 468 9.76 6.97 -12.91
CA ILE A 468 9.90 7.92 -11.79
C ILE A 468 11.33 8.13 -11.29
N PHE A 469 12.33 7.45 -11.84
CA PHE A 469 13.73 7.62 -11.41
C PHE A 469 14.41 8.74 -12.19
N GLY A 470 15.17 9.59 -11.47
CA GLY A 470 15.96 10.64 -12.08
C GLY A 470 17.21 10.11 -12.79
N SER A 471 17.84 10.96 -13.61
CA SER A 471 19.06 10.62 -14.37
C SER A 471 20.30 10.31 -13.51
N LEU A 472 20.25 10.56 -12.21
CA LEU A 472 21.29 10.24 -11.23
C LEU A 472 21.14 8.87 -10.57
N VAL A 473 20.14 8.08 -10.95
CA VAL A 473 19.90 6.72 -10.42
C VAL A 473 20.49 5.71 -11.40
N GLY A 474 21.37 4.82 -10.93
CA GLY A 474 21.98 3.75 -11.71
C GLY A 474 21.04 2.58 -11.97
N GLN A 475 21.52 1.57 -12.69
CA GLN A 475 20.74 0.39 -13.10
C GLN A 475 20.24 -0.44 -11.90
N HIS A 476 21.03 -0.48 -10.83
CA HIS A 476 20.69 -1.18 -9.58
C HIS A 476 20.37 -0.20 -8.44
N GLY A 477 19.98 1.04 -8.78
CA GLY A 477 19.60 2.06 -7.80
C GLY A 477 20.77 2.80 -7.15
N GLU A 478 21.97 2.71 -7.72
CA GLU A 478 23.13 3.47 -7.23
C GLU A 478 22.88 4.97 -7.39
N LEU A 479 23.18 5.74 -6.33
CA LEU A 479 23.14 7.20 -6.39
C LEU A 479 24.44 7.74 -6.97
N LEU A 480 24.35 8.37 -8.13
CA LEU A 480 25.50 8.78 -8.94
C LEU A 480 25.82 10.27 -8.76
N GLY A 481 27.09 10.60 -8.89
CA GLY A 481 27.55 11.99 -8.84
C GLY A 481 27.33 12.78 -10.14
N SER A 482 27.06 12.10 -11.26
CA SER A 482 26.80 12.70 -12.59
C SER A 482 25.70 11.95 -13.32
N PRO A 483 24.87 12.64 -14.12
CA PRO A 483 23.79 12.01 -14.90
C PRO A 483 24.32 10.98 -15.90
N ILE A 484 23.65 9.82 -16.00
CA ILE A 484 23.94 8.78 -16.99
C ILE A 484 23.29 9.13 -18.33
N SER A 485 22.14 9.78 -18.32
CA SER A 485 21.29 10.02 -19.47
C SER A 485 20.89 11.49 -19.58
N SER A 486 20.65 11.93 -20.83
CA SER A 486 20.03 13.24 -21.10
C SER A 486 18.51 13.23 -20.86
N TYR A 487 17.89 12.05 -20.70
CA TYR A 487 16.47 11.94 -20.39
C TYR A 487 16.22 12.28 -18.90
N PRO A 488 15.18 13.07 -18.60
CA PRO A 488 14.91 13.53 -17.24
C PRO A 488 14.41 12.40 -16.31
N SER A 489 13.72 11.40 -16.85
CA SER A 489 13.16 10.28 -16.11
C SER A 489 13.51 8.93 -16.72
N ARG A 490 13.63 7.92 -15.86
CA ARG A 490 13.98 6.53 -16.19
C ARG A 490 13.02 5.58 -15.51
N GLY A 491 12.75 4.44 -16.09
CA GLY A 491 11.81 3.43 -15.59
C GLY A 491 12.40 2.02 -15.59
N SER A 492 11.53 1.03 -15.66
CA SER A 492 11.88 -0.40 -15.63
C SER A 492 12.85 -0.88 -16.71
N LEU A 493 12.93 -0.20 -17.84
CA LEU A 493 13.90 -0.53 -18.90
C LEU A 493 15.35 -0.16 -18.53
N ASP A 494 15.53 0.78 -17.63
CA ASP A 494 16.84 1.35 -17.27
C ASP A 494 17.26 1.02 -15.85
N VAL A 495 16.29 0.80 -14.95
CA VAL A 495 16.49 0.52 -13.54
C VAL A 495 15.81 -0.81 -13.22
N HIS A 496 16.61 -1.82 -12.87
CA HIS A 496 16.10 -3.18 -12.66
C HIS A 496 15.82 -3.50 -11.20
N SER A 497 16.53 -2.83 -10.29
CA SER A 497 16.33 -2.99 -8.84
C SER A 497 16.82 -1.75 -8.10
N ILE A 498 16.32 -1.55 -6.88
CA ILE A 498 16.77 -0.44 -6.05
C ILE A 498 16.97 -0.87 -4.59
N PRO A 499 17.99 -0.33 -3.89
CA PRO A 499 18.08 -0.42 -2.45
C PRO A 499 17.01 0.46 -1.80
N MET A 500 16.42 -0.01 -0.71
CA MET A 500 15.39 0.72 0.01
C MET A 500 15.71 0.82 1.49
N ALA A 501 15.34 1.93 2.10
CA ALA A 501 15.22 2.04 3.56
C ALA A 501 13.86 2.63 3.90
N ALA A 502 13.13 1.98 4.79
CA ALA A 502 11.85 2.45 5.27
C ALA A 502 11.80 2.37 6.80
N ARG A 503 11.13 3.31 7.45
CA ARG A 503 11.07 3.41 8.90
C ARG A 503 9.65 3.73 9.34
N LEU A 504 9.11 2.90 10.24
CA LEU A 504 7.92 3.24 11.02
C LEU A 504 8.37 3.88 12.34
N ARG A 505 7.84 5.04 12.65
CA ARG A 505 8.25 5.82 13.83
C ARG A 505 7.03 6.28 14.63
N SER A 506 6.94 5.83 15.88
CA SER A 506 6.00 6.36 16.89
C SER A 506 6.67 7.54 17.59
N SER A 507 6.23 8.76 17.31
CA SER A 507 6.87 10.00 17.77
C SER A 507 5.87 11.15 17.90
N THR A 508 6.20 12.13 18.74
CA THR A 508 5.46 13.41 18.85
C THR A 508 5.49 14.24 17.57
N ALA A 509 6.33 13.90 16.62
CA ALA A 509 6.37 14.56 15.31
C ALA A 509 5.05 14.44 14.51
N VAL A 510 4.14 13.54 14.89
CA VAL A 510 2.80 13.40 14.30
C VAL A 510 1.76 14.38 14.90
N LEU A 511 2.12 15.14 15.94
CA LEU A 511 1.19 16.07 16.62
C LEU A 511 0.53 17.08 15.68
N PRO A 512 1.23 17.75 14.75
CA PRO A 512 0.58 18.72 13.86
C PRO A 512 -0.54 18.10 13.02
N PHE A 513 -0.34 16.86 12.54
CA PHE A 513 -1.34 16.10 11.81
C PHE A 513 -2.62 15.88 12.64
N LEU A 514 -2.50 15.49 13.89
CA LEU A 514 -3.64 15.26 14.80
C LEU A 514 -4.30 16.57 15.25
N GLU A 515 -3.50 17.57 15.60
CA GLU A 515 -3.99 18.88 16.03
C GLU A 515 -4.79 19.60 14.95
N ASN A 516 -4.34 19.49 13.67
CA ASN A 516 -5.05 20.05 12.54
C ASN A 516 -6.44 19.42 12.38
N ARG A 517 -6.54 18.08 12.43
CA ARG A 517 -7.82 17.36 12.34
C ARG A 517 -8.76 17.72 13.49
N LEU A 518 -8.25 17.76 14.71
CA LEU A 518 -9.03 18.16 15.90
C LEU A 518 -9.52 19.62 15.78
N ALA A 519 -8.65 20.53 15.36
CA ALA A 519 -8.99 21.94 15.20
C ALA A 519 -10.06 22.14 14.11
N ASN A 520 -9.92 21.44 12.98
CA ASN A 520 -10.85 21.49 11.88
C ASN A 520 -12.23 20.92 12.28
N LEU A 521 -12.27 19.79 12.98
CA LEU A 521 -13.52 19.21 13.47
C LEU A 521 -14.22 20.17 14.45
N ARG A 522 -13.50 20.75 15.40
CA ARG A 522 -14.06 21.73 16.35
C ARG A 522 -14.60 22.96 15.65
N LYS A 523 -13.81 23.55 14.77
CA LYS A 523 -14.13 24.80 14.07
C LYS A 523 -15.31 24.64 13.10
N PHE A 524 -15.29 23.60 12.28
CA PHE A 524 -16.23 23.45 11.18
C PHE A 524 -17.43 22.53 11.52
N GLY A 525 -17.30 21.63 12.50
CA GLY A 525 -18.32 20.64 12.86
C GLY A 525 -19.06 20.93 14.17
N ILE A 526 -18.33 21.23 15.24
CA ILE A 526 -18.88 21.24 16.61
C ILE A 526 -19.27 22.63 17.09
N GLN A 527 -18.49 23.67 16.77
CA GLN A 527 -18.74 25.02 17.27
C GLN A 527 -20.12 25.53 16.85
N ARG A 528 -20.74 26.34 17.73
CA ARG A 528 -22.05 26.94 17.44
C ARG A 528 -22.01 27.78 16.16
N GLY A 529 -22.91 27.49 15.21
CA GLY A 529 -22.95 28.14 13.91
C GLY A 529 -21.85 27.67 12.94
N ALA A 530 -21.25 26.52 13.20
CA ALA A 530 -20.22 25.94 12.33
C ALA A 530 -20.72 25.75 10.89
N LEU A 531 -19.87 26.10 9.94
CA LEU A 531 -20.19 26.07 8.50
C LEU A 531 -20.51 24.65 7.99
N GLY A 532 -19.92 23.64 8.60
CA GLY A 532 -20.08 22.24 8.20
C GLY A 532 -21.07 21.44 9.05
N SER A 533 -21.78 22.05 10.02
CA SER A 533 -22.69 21.32 10.88
C SER A 533 -23.84 20.64 10.14
N GLU A 534 -24.33 21.23 9.06
CA GLU A 534 -25.34 20.61 8.18
C GLU A 534 -24.74 19.47 7.35
N VAL A 535 -23.49 19.62 6.91
CA VAL A 535 -22.75 18.62 6.13
C VAL A 535 -22.60 17.34 6.93
N VAL A 536 -22.03 17.41 8.14
CA VAL A 536 -21.82 16.21 8.98
C VAL A 536 -23.15 15.57 9.40
N ARG A 537 -24.22 16.38 9.59
CA ARG A 537 -25.56 15.85 9.82
C ARG A 537 -26.09 15.10 8.60
N SER A 538 -25.82 15.58 7.39
CA SER A 538 -26.20 14.88 6.15
C SER A 538 -25.45 13.56 5.96
N TRP A 539 -24.28 13.39 6.61
CA TRP A 539 -23.56 12.13 6.68
C TRP A 539 -24.07 11.20 7.78
N GLY A 540 -25.12 11.61 8.51
CA GLY A 540 -25.77 10.85 9.54
C GLY A 540 -25.16 10.98 10.92
N PHE A 541 -24.25 11.94 11.15
CA PHE A 541 -23.68 12.17 12.46
C PHE A 541 -24.56 13.06 13.34
N GLY A 542 -24.90 12.57 14.54
CA GLY A 542 -25.50 13.36 15.60
C GLY A 542 -24.44 14.26 16.28
N LYS A 543 -24.92 15.16 17.16
CA LYS A 543 -24.04 16.06 17.89
C LYS A 543 -23.14 15.27 18.87
N ASP A 544 -23.71 14.29 19.54
CA ASP A 544 -23.02 13.48 20.55
C ASP A 544 -21.91 12.63 19.89
N GLU A 545 -22.17 12.05 18.71
CA GLU A 545 -21.16 11.31 17.93
C GLU A 545 -19.99 12.19 17.46
N LEU A 546 -20.26 13.45 17.11
CA LEU A 546 -19.19 14.40 16.76
C LEU A 546 -18.36 14.82 17.97
N GLU A 547 -18.98 14.93 19.15
CA GLU A 547 -18.29 15.17 20.39
C GLU A 547 -17.40 13.97 20.75
N ASP A 548 -17.88 12.74 20.60
CA ASP A 548 -17.10 11.50 20.81
C ASP A 548 -15.88 11.41 19.86
N ILE A 549 -16.08 11.75 18.56
CA ILE A 549 -14.97 11.85 17.58
C ILE A 549 -13.95 12.90 18.05
N GLY A 550 -14.43 14.05 18.54
CA GLY A 550 -13.59 15.13 19.06
C GLY A 550 -12.82 14.71 20.32
N GLU A 551 -13.43 13.94 21.21
CA GLU A 551 -12.78 13.38 22.40
C GLU A 551 -11.71 12.35 22.02
N THR A 552 -11.97 11.49 21.05
CA THR A 552 -11.01 10.51 20.53
C THR A 552 -9.75 11.21 20.00
N LEU A 553 -9.91 12.20 19.12
CA LEU A 553 -8.78 12.99 18.59
C LEU A 553 -8.06 13.77 19.71
N SER A 554 -8.82 14.34 20.66
CA SER A 554 -8.25 15.07 21.81
C SER A 554 -7.41 14.15 22.69
N LYS A 555 -7.87 12.92 22.94
CA LYS A 555 -7.14 11.91 23.69
C LYS A 555 -5.82 11.54 22.99
N MET A 556 -5.82 11.34 21.67
CA MET A 556 -4.59 11.08 20.91
C MET A 556 -3.58 12.23 21.06
N VAL A 557 -4.04 13.48 20.90
CA VAL A 557 -3.20 14.67 21.05
C VAL A 557 -2.63 14.77 22.48
N THR A 558 -3.46 14.59 23.50
CA THR A 558 -3.02 14.72 24.91
C THR A 558 -2.05 13.62 25.32
N THR A 559 -2.22 12.40 24.81
CA THR A 559 -1.30 11.28 25.08
C THR A 559 0.09 11.52 24.51
N LEU A 560 0.18 12.22 23.38
CA LEU A 560 1.45 12.53 22.73
C LEU A 560 2.13 13.79 23.26
N LYS A 561 1.38 14.74 23.84
CA LYS A 561 1.99 15.94 24.39
C LYS A 561 2.93 15.58 25.55
N PRO A 562 4.16 16.13 25.56
CA PRO A 562 5.05 15.97 26.69
C PRO A 562 4.34 16.55 27.95
N HIS A 563 4.36 15.79 29.04
CA HIS A 563 3.91 16.33 30.32
C HIS A 563 4.78 17.56 30.62
N SER A 564 4.19 18.75 30.55
CA SER A 564 4.84 19.92 31.14
C SER A 564 5.06 19.59 32.61
N GLU A 565 6.32 19.57 33.06
CA GLU A 565 6.64 19.56 34.46
C GLU A 565 5.81 20.66 35.11
N VAL A 566 4.86 20.28 35.91
CA VAL A 566 4.18 21.22 36.80
C VAL A 566 5.29 21.75 37.69
N SER A 567 5.76 22.96 37.39
CA SER A 567 6.61 23.68 38.31
C SER A 567 5.85 23.75 39.65
N SER A 568 6.25 22.91 40.58
CA SER A 568 5.87 23.06 41.98
C SER A 568 6.57 24.30 42.50
N ASP A 569 6.03 25.46 42.18
CA ASP A 569 6.25 26.64 43.01
C ASP A 569 5.49 26.41 44.29
N SER A 570 6.17 25.77 45.22
CA SER A 570 5.82 25.76 46.64
C SER A 570 6.51 26.95 47.26
N ASP A 571 5.76 28.03 47.45
CA ASP A 571 6.04 28.98 48.50
C ASP A 571 5.70 28.40 49.87
#